data_e7029a6707d4c204829e6749cad2b0c1
#
_entry.id   e7029a6707d4c204829e6749cad2b0c1
#
_cell.length_a   1.000
_cell.length_b   1.000
_cell.length_c   1.000
_cell.angle_alpha   90.00
_cell.angle_beta   90.00
_cell.angle_gamma   90.00
#
_symmetry.space_group_name_H-M   'P 1'
#
loop_
_entity.id
_entity.type
_entity.pdbx_description
1 polymer ?
#
loop_
_entity_poly.entity_id
_entity_poly.type
_entity_poly.pdbx_seq_one_letter_code
_entity_poly.pdbx_strand_id
1 'polypeptide(L)'
;MDRLDKILVSQNVGSRKEVQKLIKDGAVCVNGECIKQPQHKVDAVADDITVGGQPLLYSKYVYIMMNKPAGVLSASNDKRAETVIDLLPEEFQRPGLFPAGRLDKDTEGLLIITNDGEFAHNMLSPKKHVEKKYIAQLDGEITEEMISDFENGIVFADGTRCMPAKLEISGENPDKTTAIVTICEGKFHQVKKMFAVCGKNVVHLKRISIGDLYLDSNLHIGETKMLSELDKMSIFMGNIH
;
A
#
# COMPACT_ATOMS: atom_id res chain seq x y z
N MET A 1 -12.73 25.42 0.67
CA MET A 1 -13.76 25.44 -0.44
C MET A 1 -13.07 25.17 -1.77
N ASP A 2 -13.51 24.14 -2.47
CA ASP A 2 -13.03 23.71 -3.79
C ASP A 2 -14.12 23.84 -4.85
N ARG A 3 -13.74 23.70 -6.12
CA ARG A 3 -14.73 23.69 -7.21
C ARG A 3 -15.50 22.37 -7.19
N LEU A 4 -16.81 22.43 -7.37
CA LEU A 4 -17.69 21.26 -7.40
C LEU A 4 -17.26 20.22 -8.44
N ASP A 5 -16.89 20.65 -9.67
CA ASP A 5 -16.41 19.75 -10.71
C ASP A 5 -15.10 19.01 -10.31
N LYS A 6 -14.20 19.68 -9.59
CA LYS A 6 -12.98 19.02 -9.08
C LYS A 6 -13.28 17.98 -8.02
N ILE A 7 -14.18 18.30 -7.09
CA ILE A 7 -14.58 17.36 -6.03
C ILE A 7 -15.17 16.10 -6.65
N LEU A 8 -16.13 16.23 -7.55
CA LEU A 8 -16.78 15.07 -8.18
C LEU A 8 -15.80 14.20 -8.98
N VAL A 9 -14.88 14.83 -9.73
CA VAL A 9 -13.80 14.10 -10.42
C VAL A 9 -12.90 13.37 -9.42
N SER A 10 -12.55 14.02 -8.30
CA SER A 10 -11.70 13.38 -7.27
C SER A 10 -12.37 12.18 -6.60
N GLN A 11 -13.69 12.12 -6.60
CA GLN A 11 -14.47 11.00 -6.06
C GLN A 11 -14.84 9.94 -7.12
N ASN A 12 -14.25 10.02 -8.33
CA ASN A 12 -14.49 9.08 -9.44
C ASN A 12 -15.95 9.03 -9.92
N VAL A 13 -16.68 10.15 -9.79
CA VAL A 13 -18.07 10.26 -10.30
C VAL A 13 -18.09 10.19 -11.84
N GLY A 14 -17.00 10.52 -12.49
CA GLY A 14 -16.81 10.45 -13.92
C GLY A 14 -15.65 11.31 -14.40
N SER A 15 -15.39 11.27 -15.70
CA SER A 15 -14.42 12.16 -16.33
C SER A 15 -14.81 13.63 -16.18
N ARG A 16 -13.87 14.53 -16.35
CA ARG A 16 -14.14 15.99 -16.23
C ARG A 16 -15.27 16.46 -17.15
N LYS A 17 -15.41 15.88 -18.35
CA LYS A 17 -16.48 16.22 -19.31
C LYS A 17 -17.83 15.72 -18.83
N GLU A 18 -17.89 14.48 -18.33
CA GLU A 18 -19.12 13.85 -17.81
C GLU A 18 -19.60 14.59 -16.57
N VAL A 19 -18.71 14.87 -15.62
CA VAL A 19 -19.03 15.63 -14.40
C VAL A 19 -19.58 17.02 -14.76
N GLN A 20 -18.94 17.74 -15.68
CA GLN A 20 -19.44 19.04 -16.11
C GLN A 20 -20.82 18.96 -16.78
N LYS A 21 -21.11 17.87 -17.50
CA LYS A 21 -22.42 17.61 -18.06
C LYS A 21 -23.45 17.34 -16.97
N LEU A 22 -23.16 16.43 -16.01
CA LEU A 22 -24.04 16.14 -14.87
C LEU A 22 -24.44 17.42 -14.10
N ILE A 23 -23.47 18.30 -13.85
CA ILE A 23 -23.72 19.57 -13.15
C ILE A 23 -24.64 20.48 -14.00
N LYS A 24 -24.36 20.68 -15.29
CA LYS A 24 -25.14 21.50 -16.19
C LYS A 24 -26.59 21.02 -16.35
N ASP A 25 -26.76 19.68 -16.37
CA ASP A 25 -28.07 19.02 -16.49
C ASP A 25 -28.86 19.08 -15.17
N GLY A 26 -28.28 19.64 -14.08
CA GLY A 26 -28.93 19.77 -12.78
C GLY A 26 -29.02 18.48 -11.97
N ALA A 27 -28.23 17.47 -12.32
CA ALA A 27 -28.17 16.19 -11.60
C ALA A 27 -27.36 16.25 -10.29
N VAL A 28 -26.71 17.39 -9.99
CA VAL A 28 -25.90 17.60 -8.79
C VAL A 28 -26.50 18.69 -7.93
N CYS A 29 -26.81 18.39 -6.67
CA CYS A 29 -27.32 19.36 -5.73
C CYS A 29 -26.36 19.52 -4.53
N VAL A 30 -26.34 20.72 -3.96
CA VAL A 30 -25.55 21.09 -2.77
C VAL A 30 -26.52 21.67 -1.75
N ASN A 31 -26.58 21.10 -0.56
CA ASN A 31 -27.52 21.52 0.51
C ASN A 31 -28.98 21.59 0.02
N GLY A 32 -29.36 20.67 -0.86
CA GLY A 32 -30.70 20.58 -1.45
C GLY A 32 -30.97 21.52 -2.66
N GLU A 33 -30.02 22.41 -3.01
CA GLU A 33 -30.13 23.28 -4.19
C GLU A 33 -29.33 22.68 -5.37
N CYS A 34 -30.01 22.52 -6.54
CA CYS A 34 -29.38 21.95 -7.73
C CYS A 34 -28.50 22.97 -8.46
N ILE A 35 -27.21 22.70 -8.53
CA ILE A 35 -26.19 23.59 -9.07
C ILE A 35 -25.98 23.28 -10.56
N LYS A 36 -25.94 24.36 -11.40
CA LYS A 36 -25.69 24.27 -12.84
C LYS A 36 -24.32 24.80 -13.28
N GLN A 37 -23.54 25.33 -12.32
CA GLN A 37 -22.24 25.92 -12.58
C GLN A 37 -21.13 25.01 -12.08
N PRO A 38 -20.31 24.39 -12.98
CA PRO A 38 -19.24 23.48 -12.59
C PRO A 38 -18.18 24.08 -11.67
N GLN A 39 -17.97 25.39 -11.77
CA GLN A 39 -17.00 26.14 -10.95
C GLN A 39 -17.56 26.57 -9.59
N HIS A 40 -18.82 26.26 -9.26
CA HIS A 40 -19.40 26.56 -7.96
C HIS A 40 -18.49 26.09 -6.83
N LYS A 41 -18.31 26.95 -5.82
CA LYS A 41 -17.42 26.65 -4.68
C LYS A 41 -18.20 25.98 -3.57
N VAL A 42 -17.71 24.84 -3.12
CA VAL A 42 -18.31 24.04 -2.05
C VAL A 42 -17.26 23.64 -1.02
N ASP A 43 -17.70 23.41 0.19
CA ASP A 43 -16.91 22.74 1.23
C ASP A 43 -17.29 21.26 1.23
N ALA A 44 -16.41 20.43 0.67
CA ALA A 44 -16.68 19.01 0.51
C ALA A 44 -16.88 18.22 1.82
N VAL A 45 -16.55 18.83 2.97
CA VAL A 45 -16.72 18.22 4.30
C VAL A 45 -17.99 18.71 4.99
N ALA A 46 -18.34 19.98 4.78
CA ALA A 46 -19.46 20.61 5.50
C ALA A 46 -20.76 20.63 4.69
N ASP A 47 -20.66 20.63 3.34
CA ASP A 47 -21.83 20.70 2.47
C ASP A 47 -22.34 19.29 2.11
N ASP A 48 -23.66 19.12 2.13
CA ASP A 48 -24.33 17.92 1.64
C ASP A 48 -24.37 17.93 0.12
N ILE A 49 -23.56 17.09 -0.52
CA ILE A 49 -23.52 16.95 -1.98
C ILE A 49 -24.26 15.68 -2.38
N THR A 50 -25.18 15.80 -3.35
CA THR A 50 -25.85 14.66 -3.95
C THR A 50 -25.64 14.62 -5.46
N VAL A 51 -25.54 13.43 -6.03
CA VAL A 51 -25.42 13.17 -7.46
C VAL A 51 -26.51 12.20 -7.88
N GLY A 52 -27.40 12.60 -8.79
CA GLY A 52 -28.56 11.81 -9.18
C GLY A 52 -29.47 11.44 -8.00
N GLY A 53 -29.53 12.27 -6.97
CA GLY A 53 -30.28 12.03 -5.73
C GLY A 53 -29.58 11.13 -4.72
N GLN A 54 -28.38 10.62 -4.99
CA GLN A 54 -27.60 9.81 -4.05
C GLN A 54 -26.53 10.66 -3.34
N PRO A 55 -26.36 10.52 -2.02
CA PRO A 55 -25.35 11.23 -1.27
C PRO A 55 -23.93 10.91 -1.77
N LEU A 56 -23.07 11.93 -1.91
CA LEU A 56 -21.67 11.79 -2.20
C LEU A 56 -20.89 11.60 -0.90
N LEU A 57 -20.38 10.40 -0.65
CA LEU A 57 -19.48 10.14 0.46
C LEU A 57 -18.08 10.66 0.13
N TYR A 58 -17.81 11.91 0.51
CA TYR A 58 -16.53 12.54 0.24
C TYR A 58 -15.43 11.99 1.13
N SER A 59 -14.33 11.61 0.51
CA SER A 59 -13.08 11.30 1.21
C SER A 59 -11.90 11.96 0.47
N LYS A 60 -11.15 12.79 1.18
CA LYS A 60 -9.96 13.44 0.61
C LYS A 60 -8.89 12.42 0.23
N TYR A 61 -8.68 11.45 1.10
CA TYR A 61 -7.70 10.39 0.91
C TYR A 61 -8.34 9.02 1.01
N VAL A 62 -7.82 8.07 0.25
CA VAL A 62 -8.19 6.66 0.35
C VAL A 62 -6.97 5.83 0.72
N TYR A 63 -7.21 4.77 1.45
CA TYR A 63 -6.17 3.84 1.92
C TYR A 63 -6.68 2.42 1.71
N ILE A 64 -6.02 1.71 0.83
CA ILE A 64 -6.44 0.40 0.37
C ILE A 64 -5.35 -0.61 0.74
N MET A 65 -5.71 -1.68 1.42
CA MET A 65 -4.90 -2.87 1.57
C MET A 65 -5.10 -3.75 0.33
N MET A 66 -4.02 -4.22 -0.25
CA MET A 66 -4.03 -5.24 -1.28
C MET A 66 -3.19 -6.44 -0.83
N ASN A 67 -3.69 -7.64 -1.05
CA ASN A 67 -2.87 -8.85 -1.05
C ASN A 67 -2.26 -8.99 -2.45
N LYS A 68 -1.15 -8.30 -2.69
CA LYS A 68 -0.52 -8.22 -4.02
C LYS A 68 -0.15 -9.60 -4.56
N PRO A 69 -0.56 -9.96 -5.77
CA PRO A 69 -0.10 -11.18 -6.43
C PRO A 69 1.32 -11.03 -6.96
N ALA A 70 2.00 -12.17 -7.16
CA ALA A 70 3.22 -12.21 -7.97
C ALA A 70 2.91 -11.87 -9.44
N GLY A 71 3.91 -11.38 -10.17
CA GLY A 71 3.79 -11.06 -11.60
C GLY A 71 3.34 -9.65 -11.93
N VAL A 72 2.84 -8.88 -10.96
CA VAL A 72 2.29 -7.52 -11.11
C VAL A 72 3.25 -6.46 -10.57
N LEU A 73 3.33 -5.31 -11.25
CA LEU A 73 4.21 -4.21 -10.86
C LEU A 73 3.61 -3.34 -9.75
N SER A 74 4.42 -3.00 -8.74
CA SER A 74 4.10 -1.94 -7.76
C SER A 74 4.37 -0.56 -8.38
N ALA A 75 3.50 -0.13 -9.29
CA ALA A 75 3.57 1.14 -9.99
C ALA A 75 2.17 1.73 -10.18
N SER A 76 2.08 3.06 -10.40
CA SER A 76 0.80 3.73 -10.68
C SER A 76 0.31 3.48 -12.10
N ASN A 77 1.20 3.28 -13.05
CA ASN A 77 0.93 2.89 -14.43
C ASN A 77 2.18 2.30 -15.06
N ASP A 78 2.01 1.46 -16.06
CA ASP A 78 3.08 0.98 -16.92
C ASP A 78 2.51 0.74 -18.35
N LYS A 79 3.35 0.85 -19.39
CA LYS A 79 2.90 0.69 -20.78
C LYS A 79 2.91 -0.77 -21.27
N ARG A 80 3.58 -1.67 -20.54
CA ARG A 80 3.89 -3.03 -21.01
C ARG A 80 3.47 -4.12 -20.02
N ALA A 81 3.27 -3.77 -18.76
CA ALA A 81 2.98 -4.72 -17.72
C ALA A 81 1.86 -4.22 -16.82
N GLU A 82 1.04 -5.13 -16.36
CA GLU A 82 -0.04 -4.89 -15.41
C GLU A 82 0.50 -4.37 -14.08
N THR A 83 -0.18 -3.39 -13.52
CA THR A 83 0.19 -2.73 -12.27
C THR A 83 -0.84 -3.04 -11.18
N VAL A 84 -0.46 -2.79 -9.93
CA VAL A 84 -1.35 -2.92 -8.77
C VAL A 84 -2.57 -1.98 -8.84
N ILE A 85 -2.49 -0.90 -9.61
CA ILE A 85 -3.63 0.02 -9.80
C ILE A 85 -4.63 -0.56 -10.80
N ASP A 86 -4.17 -1.29 -11.82
CA ASP A 86 -5.04 -1.93 -12.81
C ASP A 86 -5.91 -3.04 -12.19
N LEU A 87 -5.46 -3.63 -11.08
CA LEU A 87 -6.20 -4.66 -10.34
C LEU A 87 -7.28 -4.12 -9.39
N LEU A 88 -7.35 -2.80 -9.18
CA LEU A 88 -8.32 -2.23 -8.24
C LEU A 88 -9.74 -2.31 -8.79
N PRO A 89 -10.73 -2.74 -7.99
CA PRO A 89 -12.15 -2.63 -8.31
C PRO A 89 -12.53 -1.19 -8.64
N GLU A 90 -13.54 -1.01 -9.49
CA GLU A 90 -13.98 0.31 -9.96
C GLU A 90 -14.37 1.24 -8.82
N GLU A 91 -15.02 0.71 -7.77
CA GLU A 91 -15.41 1.47 -6.59
C GLU A 91 -14.23 2.04 -5.78
N PHE A 92 -13.03 1.43 -5.89
CA PHE A 92 -11.81 1.91 -5.21
C PHE A 92 -10.97 2.84 -6.09
N GLN A 93 -11.27 2.92 -7.37
CA GLN A 93 -10.54 3.79 -8.29
C GLN A 93 -10.67 5.26 -7.87
N ARG A 94 -9.55 5.96 -7.79
CA ARG A 94 -9.49 7.41 -7.53
C ARG A 94 -8.33 8.01 -8.32
N PRO A 95 -8.43 9.26 -8.76
CA PRO A 95 -7.29 9.96 -9.33
C PRO A 95 -6.13 10.06 -8.35
N GLY A 96 -4.92 9.87 -8.85
CA GLY A 96 -3.69 10.06 -8.07
C GLY A 96 -3.33 8.92 -7.12
N LEU A 97 -3.97 7.73 -7.25
CA LEU A 97 -3.58 6.54 -6.50
C LEU A 97 -2.17 6.08 -6.90
N PHE A 98 -1.41 5.66 -5.89
CA PHE A 98 -0.10 5.05 -6.06
C PHE A 98 0.17 4.02 -4.95
N PRO A 99 1.02 3.03 -5.19
CA PRO A 99 1.44 2.10 -4.14
C PRO A 99 2.36 2.81 -3.15
N ALA A 100 1.99 2.83 -1.86
CA ALA A 100 2.80 3.34 -0.78
C ALA A 100 3.91 2.34 -0.44
N GLY A 101 5.05 2.50 -1.07
CA GLY A 101 6.14 1.55 -1.12
C GLY A 101 6.01 0.57 -2.28
N ARG A 102 7.02 -0.27 -2.42
CA ARG A 102 7.10 -1.22 -3.51
C ARG A 102 7.40 -2.60 -2.99
N LEU A 103 6.74 -3.58 -3.58
CA LEU A 103 7.15 -4.99 -3.57
C LEU A 103 7.70 -5.31 -4.96
N ASP A 104 8.67 -6.19 -5.01
CA ASP A 104 9.20 -6.71 -6.28
C ASP A 104 8.10 -7.38 -7.08
N LYS A 105 8.31 -7.54 -8.39
CA LYS A 105 7.31 -8.12 -9.28
C LYS A 105 6.86 -9.50 -8.82
N ASP A 106 7.77 -10.31 -8.35
CA ASP A 106 7.58 -11.69 -7.87
C ASP A 106 7.31 -11.80 -6.35
N THR A 107 7.33 -10.69 -5.61
CA THR A 107 7.00 -10.64 -4.18
C THR A 107 5.52 -10.42 -3.98
N GLU A 108 4.93 -11.16 -3.07
CA GLU A 108 3.51 -11.15 -2.75
C GLU A 108 3.19 -10.42 -1.43
N GLY A 109 1.90 -10.28 -1.13
CA GLY A 109 1.36 -9.94 0.18
C GLY A 109 0.99 -8.48 0.36
N LEU A 110 1.07 -8.01 1.61
CA LEU A 110 0.53 -6.72 2.02
C LEU A 110 1.17 -5.55 1.27
N LEU A 111 0.37 -4.86 0.49
CA LEU A 111 0.71 -3.59 -0.14
C LEU A 111 -0.37 -2.56 0.19
N ILE A 112 0.04 -1.35 0.55
CA ILE A 112 -0.87 -0.21 0.75
C ILE A 112 -0.91 0.61 -0.54
N ILE A 113 -2.12 0.95 -1.00
CA ILE A 113 -2.35 1.86 -2.11
C ILE A 113 -3.10 3.08 -1.58
N THR A 114 -2.65 4.29 -1.92
CA THR A 114 -3.24 5.53 -1.41
C THR A 114 -2.98 6.68 -2.38
N ASN A 115 -3.69 7.79 -2.19
CA ASN A 115 -3.39 9.10 -2.80
C ASN A 115 -2.85 10.11 -1.76
N ASP A 116 -2.50 9.64 -0.54
CA ASP A 116 -1.91 10.45 0.53
C ASP A 116 -0.38 10.31 0.55
N GLY A 117 0.30 11.31 -0.01
CA GLY A 117 1.77 11.33 -0.07
C GLY A 117 2.44 11.48 1.30
N GLU A 118 1.80 12.22 2.24
CA GLU A 118 2.35 12.42 3.58
C GLU A 118 2.30 11.13 4.40
N PHE A 119 1.17 10.44 4.37
CA PHE A 119 1.02 9.11 4.99
C PHE A 119 2.06 8.13 4.45
N ALA A 120 2.17 8.03 3.12
CA ALA A 120 3.13 7.14 2.47
C ALA A 120 4.59 7.48 2.87
N HIS A 121 4.94 8.78 2.90
CA HIS A 121 6.26 9.23 3.34
C HIS A 121 6.54 8.82 4.78
N ASN A 122 5.61 9.03 5.69
CA ASN A 122 5.76 8.66 7.10
C ASN A 122 5.93 7.15 7.29
N MET A 123 5.17 6.33 6.55
CA MET A 123 5.26 4.87 6.60
C MET A 123 6.58 4.31 6.03
N LEU A 124 7.12 4.99 4.99
CA LEU A 124 8.30 4.49 4.26
C LEU A 124 9.62 5.03 4.79
N SER A 125 9.59 6.15 5.52
CA SER A 125 10.80 6.81 6.01
C SER A 125 11.58 5.91 6.96
N PRO A 126 12.87 5.62 6.68
CA PRO A 126 13.71 4.84 7.58
C PRO A 126 13.83 5.46 8.98
N LYS A 127 13.71 6.79 9.09
CA LYS A 127 13.75 7.53 10.37
C LYS A 127 12.56 7.23 11.28
N LYS A 128 11.47 6.72 10.72
CA LYS A 128 10.26 6.36 11.47
C LYS A 128 10.28 4.92 11.96
N HIS A 129 11.26 4.12 11.53
CA HIS A 129 11.47 2.73 11.94
C HIS A 129 10.22 1.83 11.84
N VAL A 130 9.30 2.14 10.89
CA VAL A 130 8.12 1.29 10.67
C VAL A 130 8.57 -0.08 10.18
N GLU A 131 8.37 -1.10 11.00
CA GLU A 131 8.74 -2.48 10.69
C GLU A 131 7.96 -3.05 9.51
N LYS A 132 8.60 -3.90 8.74
CA LYS A 132 7.98 -4.71 7.69
C LYS A 132 8.37 -6.15 7.94
N LYS A 133 7.37 -7.03 8.12
CA LYS A 133 7.61 -8.46 8.33
C LYS A 133 7.31 -9.24 7.05
N TYR A 134 8.21 -10.15 6.75
CA TYR A 134 8.14 -11.00 5.57
C TYR A 134 8.23 -12.46 5.98
N ILE A 135 7.47 -13.32 5.30
CA ILE A 135 7.75 -14.75 5.25
C ILE A 135 8.61 -14.98 4.01
N ALA A 136 9.78 -15.58 4.22
CA ALA A 136 10.72 -15.96 3.17
C ALA A 136 10.92 -17.47 3.19
N GLN A 137 10.66 -18.15 2.06
CA GLN A 137 11.03 -19.53 1.85
C GLN A 137 12.38 -19.58 1.12
N LEU A 138 13.31 -20.35 1.63
CA LEU A 138 14.67 -20.46 1.13
C LEU A 138 14.91 -21.82 0.46
N ASP A 139 15.93 -21.89 -0.38
CA ASP A 139 16.45 -23.11 -1.00
C ASP A 139 17.31 -23.99 -0.07
N GLY A 140 17.40 -23.64 1.21
CA GLY A 140 18.14 -24.41 2.21
C GLY A 140 17.91 -23.93 3.64
N GLU A 141 18.49 -24.67 4.59
CA GLU A 141 18.31 -24.45 6.03
C GLU A 141 18.86 -23.09 6.49
N ILE A 142 18.16 -22.47 7.43
CA ILE A 142 18.54 -21.24 8.14
C ILE A 142 19.45 -21.64 9.31
N THR A 143 20.60 -20.99 9.42
CA THR A 143 21.60 -21.26 10.46
C THR A 143 21.64 -20.15 11.50
N GLU A 144 22.16 -20.46 12.69
CA GLU A 144 22.38 -19.48 13.76
C GLU A 144 23.34 -18.35 13.33
N GLU A 145 24.31 -18.65 12.45
CA GLU A 145 25.22 -17.66 11.87
C GLU A 145 24.45 -16.63 11.05
N MET A 146 23.49 -17.06 10.21
CA MET A 146 22.61 -16.15 9.45
C MET A 146 21.80 -15.25 10.37
N ILE A 147 21.28 -15.77 11.48
CA ILE A 147 20.53 -14.97 12.46
C ILE A 147 21.42 -13.87 13.02
N SER A 148 22.64 -14.21 13.45
CA SER A 148 23.63 -13.25 13.95
C SER A 148 24.02 -12.21 12.90
N ASP A 149 24.22 -12.62 11.63
CA ASP A 149 24.55 -11.70 10.54
C ASP A 149 23.44 -10.68 10.30
N PHE A 150 22.19 -11.10 10.34
CA PHE A 150 21.03 -10.19 10.20
C PHE A 150 20.97 -9.19 11.34
N GLU A 151 21.18 -9.62 12.59
CA GLU A 151 21.21 -8.76 13.78
C GLU A 151 22.35 -7.73 13.73
N ASN A 152 23.51 -8.09 13.15
CA ASN A 152 24.65 -7.19 13.01
C ASN A 152 24.54 -6.25 11.78
N GLY A 153 23.59 -6.48 10.91
CA GLY A 153 23.37 -5.71 9.69
C GLY A 153 24.27 -6.15 8.54
N ILE A 154 23.66 -6.85 7.58
CA ILE A 154 24.27 -7.38 6.36
C ILE A 154 24.90 -6.27 5.52
N VAL A 155 26.08 -6.57 4.94
CA VAL A 155 26.76 -5.69 3.98
C VAL A 155 26.67 -6.30 2.59
N PHE A 156 26.10 -5.60 1.63
CA PHE A 156 25.99 -6.05 0.25
C PHE A 156 27.34 -5.96 -0.48
N ALA A 157 27.45 -6.64 -1.63
CA ALA A 157 28.68 -6.65 -2.43
C ALA A 157 29.13 -5.26 -2.92
N ASP A 158 28.20 -4.30 -3.02
CA ASP A 158 28.48 -2.90 -3.38
C ASP A 158 28.90 -2.03 -2.17
N GLY A 159 29.10 -2.63 -1.00
CA GLY A 159 29.47 -1.96 0.24
C GLY A 159 28.28 -1.34 1.00
N THR A 160 27.04 -1.43 0.49
CA THR A 160 25.85 -0.92 1.16
C THR A 160 25.56 -1.74 2.41
N ARG A 161 25.60 -1.10 3.60
CA ARG A 161 25.21 -1.73 4.85
C ARG A 161 23.71 -1.61 5.08
N CYS A 162 23.08 -2.73 5.44
CA CYS A 162 21.70 -2.76 5.94
C CYS A 162 21.64 -2.35 7.42
N MET A 163 20.50 -1.82 7.83
CA MET A 163 20.19 -1.71 9.26
C MET A 163 20.09 -3.13 9.86
N PRO A 164 20.33 -3.28 11.18
CA PRO A 164 20.02 -4.50 11.90
C PRO A 164 18.60 -5.00 11.58
N ALA A 165 18.48 -6.30 11.40
CA ALA A 165 17.22 -6.94 11.06
C ALA A 165 17.01 -8.17 11.94
N LYS A 166 15.76 -8.52 12.22
CA LYS A 166 15.43 -9.72 12.96
C LYS A 166 15.17 -10.86 11.97
N LEU A 167 15.80 -12.00 12.21
CA LEU A 167 15.57 -13.24 11.46
C LEU A 167 15.12 -14.34 12.45
N GLU A 168 13.95 -14.91 12.21
CA GLU A 168 13.37 -15.99 13.04
C GLU A 168 13.03 -17.17 12.16
N ILE A 169 13.33 -18.39 12.64
CA ILE A 169 12.91 -19.62 11.96
C ILE A 169 11.42 -19.80 12.23
N SER A 170 10.61 -20.00 11.19
CA SER A 170 9.19 -20.31 11.36
C SER A 170 9.03 -21.69 12.01
N GLY A 171 8.31 -21.75 13.14
CA GLY A 171 8.08 -22.98 13.90
C GLY A 171 7.23 -24.03 13.18
N GLU A 172 6.60 -23.68 12.05
CA GLU A 172 5.74 -24.58 11.27
C GLU A 172 6.50 -25.46 10.26
N ASN A 173 7.81 -25.19 10.06
CA ASN A 173 8.62 -25.91 9.07
C ASN A 173 9.79 -26.67 9.72
N PRO A 174 9.69 -28.01 9.83
CA PRO A 174 10.74 -28.84 10.44
C PRO A 174 12.07 -28.76 9.69
N ASP A 175 12.07 -28.46 8.39
CA ASP A 175 13.28 -28.36 7.55
C ASP A 175 14.01 -27.02 7.72
N LYS A 176 13.48 -26.12 8.58
CA LYS A 176 14.04 -24.78 8.85
C LYS A 176 14.36 -23.95 7.58
N THR A 177 13.57 -24.12 6.54
CA THR A 177 13.72 -23.39 5.27
C THR A 177 12.82 -22.17 5.16
N THR A 178 11.94 -21.96 6.15
CA THR A 178 11.03 -20.82 6.18
C THR A 178 11.38 -19.87 7.31
N ALA A 179 11.63 -18.62 6.96
CA ALA A 179 12.00 -17.53 7.86
C ALA A 179 10.91 -16.49 8.01
N ILE A 180 10.84 -15.86 9.19
CA ILE A 180 10.20 -14.55 9.39
C ILE A 180 11.31 -13.52 9.47
N VAL A 181 11.29 -12.54 8.55
CA VAL A 181 12.28 -11.46 8.47
C VAL A 181 11.61 -10.14 8.81
N THR A 182 12.15 -9.41 9.78
CA THR A 182 11.68 -8.07 10.14
C THR A 182 12.75 -7.03 9.82
N ILE A 183 12.41 -6.04 8.99
CA ILE A 183 13.28 -4.92 8.59
C ILE A 183 12.58 -3.59 8.81
N CYS A 184 13.34 -2.50 9.11
CA CYS A 184 12.85 -1.13 9.29
C CYS A 184 13.09 -0.21 8.09
N GLU A 185 13.70 -0.73 7.03
CA GLU A 185 14.04 0.01 5.81
C GLU A 185 13.53 -0.73 4.56
N GLY A 186 13.84 -0.24 3.37
CA GLY A 186 13.39 -0.89 2.12
C GLY A 186 14.33 -0.57 0.97
N LYS A 187 15.53 -1.18 0.94
CA LYS A 187 16.46 -1.10 -0.18
C LYS A 187 16.00 -1.99 -1.33
N PHE A 188 16.53 -1.75 -2.51
CA PHE A 188 16.22 -2.52 -3.71
C PHE A 188 16.56 -4.00 -3.54
N HIS A 189 15.53 -4.86 -3.61
CA HIS A 189 15.59 -6.32 -3.40
C HIS A 189 16.23 -6.72 -2.06
N GLN A 190 15.99 -5.93 -0.99
CA GLN A 190 16.77 -6.01 0.25
C GLN A 190 16.76 -7.42 0.85
N VAL A 191 15.61 -8.00 1.14
CA VAL A 191 15.50 -9.32 1.78
C VAL A 191 16.20 -10.40 0.96
N LYS A 192 15.98 -10.39 -0.35
CA LYS A 192 16.64 -11.35 -1.27
C LYS A 192 18.15 -11.22 -1.27
N LYS A 193 18.66 -9.98 -1.31
CA LYS A 193 20.11 -9.71 -1.25
C LYS A 193 20.72 -10.09 0.09
N MET A 194 19.99 -9.88 1.20
CA MET A 194 20.47 -10.27 2.52
C MET A 194 20.70 -11.77 2.58
N PHE A 195 19.75 -12.58 2.13
CA PHE A 195 19.93 -14.03 2.07
C PHE A 195 21.00 -14.46 1.06
N ALA A 196 21.11 -13.78 -0.07
CA ALA A 196 22.15 -14.07 -1.07
C ALA A 196 23.58 -13.88 -0.51
N VAL A 197 23.80 -12.87 0.36
CA VAL A 197 25.09 -12.70 1.05
C VAL A 197 25.38 -13.90 1.97
N CYS A 198 24.36 -14.48 2.59
CA CYS A 198 24.48 -15.69 3.39
C CYS A 198 24.50 -17.00 2.55
N GLY A 199 24.62 -16.89 1.21
CA GLY A 199 24.69 -18.05 0.31
C GLY A 199 23.36 -18.79 0.12
N LYS A 200 22.22 -18.14 0.36
CA LYS A 200 20.88 -18.72 0.17
C LYS A 200 20.06 -17.92 -0.83
N ASN A 201 19.18 -18.61 -1.57
CA ASN A 201 18.22 -17.97 -2.46
C ASN A 201 16.82 -17.97 -1.85
N VAL A 202 16.12 -16.84 -1.99
CA VAL A 202 14.71 -16.74 -1.63
C VAL A 202 13.88 -17.30 -2.78
N VAL A 203 13.19 -18.41 -2.53
CA VAL A 203 12.30 -19.09 -3.50
C VAL A 203 10.92 -18.44 -3.54
N HIS A 204 10.40 -18.04 -2.35
CA HIS A 204 9.13 -17.33 -2.22
C HIS A 204 9.25 -16.24 -1.16
N LEU A 205 8.66 -15.07 -1.41
CA LEU A 205 8.68 -13.93 -0.50
C LEU A 205 7.30 -13.29 -0.42
N LYS A 206 6.79 -13.17 0.81
CA LYS A 206 5.49 -12.56 1.07
C LYS A 206 5.58 -11.58 2.24
N ARG A 207 5.19 -10.32 2.03
CA ARG A 207 5.07 -9.36 3.13
C ARG A 207 3.76 -9.59 3.89
N ILE A 208 3.86 -9.82 5.20
CA ILE A 208 2.72 -10.15 6.05
C ILE A 208 2.30 -9.00 6.97
N SER A 209 3.19 -8.04 7.27
CA SER A 209 2.81 -6.86 8.04
C SER A 209 3.60 -5.60 7.68
N ILE A 210 3.03 -4.45 8.03
CA ILE A 210 3.67 -3.12 8.06
C ILE A 210 3.29 -2.50 9.41
N GLY A 211 4.27 -2.27 10.30
CA GLY A 211 4.02 -2.02 11.71
C GLY A 211 3.19 -3.16 12.31
N ASP A 212 2.17 -2.80 13.08
CA ASP A 212 1.22 -3.75 13.66
C ASP A 212 0.02 -4.03 12.74
N LEU A 213 -0.02 -3.48 11.53
CA LEU A 213 -1.02 -3.85 10.53
C LEU A 213 -0.61 -5.15 9.84
N TYR A 214 -1.34 -6.23 10.09
CA TYR A 214 -1.18 -7.51 9.41
C TYR A 214 -2.07 -7.60 8.17
N LEU A 215 -1.58 -8.36 7.17
CA LEU A 215 -2.40 -8.76 6.02
C LEU A 215 -3.62 -9.54 6.53
N ASP A 216 -4.80 -9.10 6.11
CA ASP A 216 -6.05 -9.79 6.46
C ASP A 216 -6.04 -11.21 5.91
N SER A 217 -6.21 -12.20 6.79
CA SER A 217 -6.20 -13.62 6.43
C SER A 217 -7.36 -14.02 5.51
N ASN A 218 -8.44 -13.24 5.49
CA ASN A 218 -9.60 -13.47 4.61
C ASN A 218 -9.43 -12.82 3.23
N LEU A 219 -8.38 -12.02 3.03
CA LEU A 219 -8.12 -11.33 1.78
C LEU A 219 -7.32 -12.25 0.85
N HIS A 220 -7.98 -12.83 -0.17
CA HIS A 220 -7.31 -13.70 -1.13
C HIS A 220 -6.29 -12.92 -1.99
N ILE A 221 -5.40 -13.66 -2.67
CA ILE A 221 -4.40 -13.08 -3.57
C ILE A 221 -5.10 -12.25 -4.66
N GLY A 222 -4.65 -11.02 -4.85
CA GLY A 222 -5.23 -10.04 -5.78
C GLY A 222 -6.38 -9.21 -5.21
N GLU A 223 -6.96 -9.62 -4.09
CA GLU A 223 -8.07 -8.89 -3.49
C GLU A 223 -7.61 -7.65 -2.72
N THR A 224 -8.57 -6.75 -2.51
CA THR A 224 -8.36 -5.45 -1.88
C THR A 224 -9.48 -5.13 -0.89
N LYS A 225 -9.14 -4.35 0.14
CA LYS A 225 -10.12 -3.76 1.07
C LYS A 225 -9.71 -2.36 1.50
N MET A 226 -10.68 -1.53 1.85
CA MET A 226 -10.43 -0.23 2.49
C MET A 226 -9.88 -0.42 3.90
N LEU A 227 -8.89 0.39 4.27
CA LEU A 227 -8.38 0.45 5.64
C LEU A 227 -9.30 1.32 6.51
N SER A 228 -9.63 0.82 7.70
CA SER A 228 -10.24 1.60 8.76
C SER A 228 -9.25 2.58 9.41
N GLU A 229 -9.74 3.51 10.23
CA GLU A 229 -8.87 4.39 11.02
C GLU A 229 -7.95 3.59 11.97
N LEU A 230 -8.47 2.51 12.55
CA LEU A 230 -7.68 1.62 13.42
C LEU A 230 -6.55 0.93 12.66
N ASP A 231 -6.83 0.44 11.44
CA ASP A 231 -5.82 -0.16 10.56
C ASP A 231 -4.69 0.83 10.25
N LYS A 232 -5.04 2.09 9.94
CA LYS A 232 -4.05 3.13 9.67
C LYS A 232 -3.19 3.47 10.89
N MET A 233 -3.80 3.52 12.06
CA MET A 233 -3.09 3.78 13.32
C MET A 233 -2.13 2.64 13.67
N SER A 234 -2.52 1.38 13.46
CA SER A 234 -1.70 0.21 13.77
C SER A 234 -0.37 0.18 13.02
N ILE A 235 -0.30 0.80 11.82
CA ILE A 235 0.96 0.93 11.06
C ILE A 235 2.05 1.66 11.86
N PHE A 236 1.66 2.58 12.76
CA PHE A 236 2.60 3.45 13.49
C PHE A 236 2.70 3.11 14.98
N MET A 237 1.90 2.17 15.51
CA MET A 237 1.86 1.85 16.95
C MET A 237 3.10 1.10 17.43
N GLY A 238 3.71 0.24 16.64
CA GLY A 238 4.90 -0.53 17.02
C GLY A 238 6.19 0.29 17.24
N ASN A 239 6.15 1.61 17.03
CA ASN A 239 7.31 2.50 17.10
C ASN A 239 7.42 3.30 18.42
N ILE A 240 6.67 2.93 19.46
CA ILE A 240 6.72 3.57 20.78
C ILE A 240 7.64 2.75 21.70
N HIS A 241 8.95 2.76 21.36
CA HIS A 241 10.00 2.30 22.29
C HIS A 241 11.20 3.25 22.23
#